data_27b82f91698f10390b607aab38fedc7f
#
_entry.id   27b82f91698f10390b607aab38fedc7f
#
_cell.length_a   1.000
_cell.length_b   1.000
_cell.length_c   1.000
_cell.angle_alpha   90.00
_cell.angle_beta   90.00
_cell.angle_gamma   90.00
#
_symmetry.space_group_name_H-M   'P 1'
#
loop_
_entity.id
_entity.type
_entity.pdbx_description
1 polymer ?
#
loop_
_entity_poly.entity_id
_entity_poly.type
_entity_poly.pdbx_seq_one_letter_code
_entity_poly.pdbx_strand_id
1 'polypeptide(L)'
;MLVSHRRLAGRRGFPRASGPWALDSGGFTELSLHGRWRTDAATYATAVRRYATEIGNLDWAAPRDWMTEGSVLARTGLSLSTHQRRTVTDYLRLRDLAPDLPFIPVLQGQSLTDYHHCADLYERHGVDLATLPLVGVGSVCRRQHTAEVEAIVRALTARGYRLHTFGAKILGLDRYGDTIISSDSMSWSFSGRFVPGCSPTHRSESNCRGFALSWYRRVTQRLDFSPHTDTTSTSTVPQAERSGPCSTAKHPPGGSPARAGSAPATPPRPGRLSPAKRRPPPKRTPTTGRRHHRDRTQRPWTLRCC
;
A
#
# COMPACT_ATOMS: atom_id res chain seq x y z
N MET A 1 1.13 8.54 10.69
CA MET A 1 0.98 9.08 9.30
C MET A 1 2.07 8.48 8.43
N LEU A 2 1.77 8.06 7.16
CA LEU A 2 2.79 7.56 6.21
C LEU A 2 3.18 8.67 5.22
N VAL A 3 4.48 8.88 5.01
CA VAL A 3 5.03 9.92 4.09
C VAL A 3 6.03 9.28 3.15
N SER A 4 5.90 9.50 1.85
CA SER A 4 6.84 8.91 0.89
C SER A 4 8.17 9.67 0.86
N HIS A 5 9.30 8.92 0.80
CA HIS A 5 10.65 9.44 0.57
C HIS A 5 10.71 10.46 -0.58
N ARG A 6 9.99 10.20 -1.66
CA ARG A 6 9.95 11.10 -2.83
C ARG A 6 9.42 12.50 -2.52
N ARG A 7 8.61 12.66 -1.47
CA ARG A 7 8.11 13.96 -1.03
C ARG A 7 9.12 14.72 -0.18
N LEU A 8 10.06 14.01 0.40
CA LEU A 8 11.07 14.55 1.32
C LEU A 8 12.42 14.79 0.61
N ALA A 9 12.82 13.93 -0.32
CA ALA A 9 14.16 13.89 -0.93
C ALA A 9 14.65 15.25 -1.50
N GLY A 10 13.78 16.05 -2.08
CA GLY A 10 14.12 17.36 -2.65
C GLY A 10 14.02 18.54 -1.68
N ARG A 11 13.72 18.31 -0.40
CA ARG A 11 13.52 19.41 0.56
C ARG A 11 14.81 19.78 1.28
N ARG A 12 15.03 21.08 1.47
CA ARG A 12 16.21 21.60 2.19
C ARG A 12 16.05 21.55 3.71
N GLY A 13 14.83 21.58 4.23
CA GLY A 13 14.53 21.54 5.64
C GLY A 13 13.13 21.00 5.90
N PHE A 14 12.87 20.61 7.14
CA PHE A 14 11.64 19.99 7.59
C PHE A 14 11.10 20.62 8.86
N PRO A 15 9.76 20.65 9.04
CA PRO A 15 9.18 20.90 10.35
C PRO A 15 9.39 19.69 11.26
N ARG A 16 9.46 19.92 12.56
CA ARG A 16 9.43 18.84 13.57
C ARG A 16 8.04 18.18 13.58
N ALA A 17 8.03 16.86 13.66
CA ALA A 17 6.79 16.11 13.81
C ALA A 17 6.25 16.25 15.24
N SER A 18 4.95 16.49 15.37
CA SER A 18 4.25 16.54 16.67
C SER A 18 3.86 15.14 17.19
N GLY A 19 4.00 14.09 16.39
CA GLY A 19 3.66 12.72 16.76
C GLY A 19 4.32 11.71 15.82
N PRO A 20 4.12 10.40 16.04
CA PRO A 20 4.76 9.36 15.27
C PRO A 20 4.34 9.37 13.80
N TRP A 21 5.29 9.07 12.94
CA TRP A 21 5.08 8.96 11.50
C TRP A 21 5.96 7.87 10.90
N ALA A 22 5.56 7.37 9.75
CA ALA A 22 6.26 6.31 9.04
C ALA A 22 6.71 6.78 7.64
N LEU A 23 7.78 6.17 7.14
CA LEU A 23 8.35 6.49 5.84
C LEU A 23 8.06 5.37 4.83
N ASP A 24 7.34 5.71 3.75
CA ASP A 24 7.29 4.90 2.53
C ASP A 24 8.53 5.14 1.67
N SER A 25 9.11 4.08 1.13
CA SER A 25 10.32 4.13 0.29
C SER A 25 10.11 4.86 -1.05
N GLY A 26 8.88 4.92 -1.55
CA GLY A 26 8.55 5.40 -2.89
C GLY A 26 8.83 4.40 -4.00
N GLY A 27 9.08 3.14 -3.65
CA GLY A 27 9.52 2.06 -4.54
C GLY A 27 8.59 1.80 -5.70
N PHE A 28 7.27 1.86 -5.49
CA PHE A 28 6.31 1.69 -6.58
C PHE A 28 6.59 2.64 -7.76
N THR A 29 6.87 3.90 -7.46
CA THR A 29 7.17 4.87 -8.52
C THR A 29 8.55 4.66 -9.13
N GLU A 30 9.57 4.32 -8.32
CA GLU A 30 10.91 4.02 -8.83
C GLU A 30 10.86 2.85 -9.82
N LEU A 31 10.24 1.75 -9.44
CA LEU A 31 10.16 0.56 -10.28
C LEU A 31 9.23 0.74 -11.48
N SER A 32 8.08 1.40 -11.31
CA SER A 32 7.13 1.63 -12.41
C SER A 32 7.68 2.58 -13.48
N LEU A 33 8.43 3.61 -13.09
CA LEU A 33 8.99 4.58 -14.04
C LEU A 33 10.31 4.11 -14.64
N HIS A 34 11.18 3.50 -13.83
CA HIS A 34 12.57 3.26 -14.20
C HIS A 34 12.93 1.77 -14.33
N GLY A 35 12.05 0.85 -13.90
CA GLY A 35 12.33 -0.59 -13.88
C GLY A 35 13.44 -0.99 -12.90
N ARG A 36 13.92 -0.06 -12.08
CA ARG A 36 15.02 -0.27 -11.12
C ARG A 36 15.03 0.81 -10.06
N TRP A 37 15.67 0.54 -8.95
CA TRP A 37 16.06 1.56 -7.98
C TRP A 37 17.23 2.40 -8.52
N ARG A 38 17.08 3.72 -8.52
CA ARG A 38 18.13 4.68 -8.90
C ARG A 38 18.94 5.15 -7.70
N THR A 39 18.30 5.23 -6.54
CA THR A 39 18.95 5.55 -5.28
C THR A 39 19.51 4.25 -4.70
N ASP A 40 20.81 4.19 -4.39
CA ASP A 40 21.41 3.04 -3.72
C ASP A 40 21.04 2.97 -2.23
N ALA A 41 21.38 1.85 -1.57
CA ALA A 41 21.00 1.61 -0.18
C ALA A 41 21.66 2.59 0.80
N ALA A 42 22.93 2.96 0.57
CA ALA A 42 23.65 3.86 1.47
C ALA A 42 23.10 5.30 1.38
N THR A 43 22.82 5.77 0.17
CA THR A 43 22.17 7.06 -0.07
C THR A 43 20.77 7.09 0.56
N TYR A 44 20.01 5.99 0.44
CA TYR A 44 18.68 5.91 1.07
C TYR A 44 18.79 5.90 2.59
N ALA A 45 19.67 5.11 3.19
CA ALA A 45 19.91 5.10 4.64
C ALA A 45 20.32 6.48 5.17
N THR A 46 21.20 7.19 4.46
CA THR A 46 21.59 8.57 4.80
C THR A 46 20.39 9.52 4.78
N ALA A 47 19.52 9.40 3.77
CA ALA A 47 18.30 10.21 3.70
C ALA A 47 17.34 9.91 4.85
N VAL A 48 17.14 8.62 5.19
CA VAL A 48 16.26 8.20 6.30
C VAL A 48 16.82 8.73 7.64
N ARG A 49 18.13 8.64 7.87
CA ARG A 49 18.80 9.20 9.06
C ARG A 49 18.55 10.69 9.17
N ARG A 50 18.72 11.41 8.07
CA ARG A 50 18.44 12.85 8.03
C ARG A 50 16.98 13.14 8.42
N TYR A 51 16.00 12.37 7.91
CA TYR A 51 14.59 12.56 8.26
C TYR A 51 14.32 12.22 9.72
N ALA A 52 14.90 11.12 10.24
CA ALA A 52 14.78 10.74 11.64
C ALA A 52 15.30 11.84 12.58
N THR A 53 16.42 12.49 12.23
CA THR A 53 17.03 13.55 13.01
C THR A 53 16.30 14.88 12.89
N GLU A 54 16.04 15.35 11.65
CA GLU A 54 15.49 16.68 11.40
C GLU A 54 13.98 16.76 11.68
N ILE A 55 13.19 15.73 11.30
CA ILE A 55 11.74 15.66 11.54
C ILE A 55 11.45 15.15 12.96
N GLY A 56 12.21 14.15 13.44
CA GLY A 56 11.98 13.44 14.69
C GLY A 56 10.76 12.50 14.62
N ASN A 57 10.55 11.72 15.68
CA ASN A 57 9.39 10.83 15.84
C ASN A 57 9.16 9.84 14.68
N LEU A 58 10.23 9.41 13.97
CA LEU A 58 10.13 8.37 12.97
C LEU A 58 9.87 7.03 13.67
N ASP A 59 8.67 6.48 13.46
CA ASP A 59 8.22 5.21 14.05
C ASP A 59 8.83 4.01 13.31
N TRP A 60 8.69 4.00 11.98
CA TRP A 60 9.32 3.00 11.13
C TRP A 60 9.54 3.51 9.69
N ALA A 61 10.41 2.82 8.96
CA ALA A 61 10.71 3.09 7.56
C ALA A 61 10.61 1.81 6.72
N ALA A 62 9.95 1.90 5.56
CA ALA A 62 9.97 0.84 4.57
C ALA A 62 11.38 0.74 3.95
N PRO A 63 11.88 -0.47 3.66
CA PRO A 63 13.11 -0.65 2.91
C PRO A 63 12.90 -0.31 1.43
N ARG A 64 13.94 -0.47 0.63
CA ARG A 64 13.85 -0.40 -0.83
C ARG A 64 13.28 -1.71 -1.39
N ASP A 65 12.01 -1.96 -1.10
CA ASP A 65 11.32 -3.19 -1.50
C ASP A 65 11.02 -3.24 -3.01
N TRP A 66 10.90 -4.45 -3.53
CA TRP A 66 10.63 -4.74 -4.94
C TRP A 66 9.24 -5.36 -5.08
N MET A 67 8.27 -4.51 -5.45
CA MET A 67 6.88 -4.93 -5.57
C MET A 67 6.69 -5.98 -6.65
N THR A 68 5.67 -6.84 -6.44
CA THR A 68 5.39 -7.98 -7.32
C THR A 68 4.11 -7.83 -8.14
N GLU A 69 3.52 -6.62 -8.22
CA GLU A 69 2.41 -6.37 -9.15
C GLU A 69 2.82 -6.66 -10.59
N GLY A 70 1.93 -7.28 -11.37
CA GLY A 70 2.20 -7.71 -12.74
C GLY A 70 2.76 -6.60 -13.64
N SER A 71 2.28 -5.35 -13.49
CA SER A 71 2.79 -4.20 -14.23
C SER A 71 4.23 -3.83 -13.85
N VAL A 72 4.62 -4.04 -12.58
CA VAL A 72 5.98 -3.79 -12.10
C VAL A 72 6.92 -4.91 -12.57
N LEU A 73 6.50 -6.17 -12.47
CA LEU A 73 7.25 -7.32 -13.00
C LEU A 73 7.51 -7.15 -14.50
N ALA A 74 6.48 -6.80 -15.26
CA ALA A 74 6.64 -6.53 -16.70
C ALA A 74 7.61 -5.37 -16.98
N ARG A 75 7.60 -4.33 -16.15
CA ARG A 75 8.47 -3.15 -16.30
C ARG A 75 9.93 -3.46 -15.97
N THR A 76 10.18 -4.28 -14.97
CA THR A 76 11.54 -4.66 -14.54
C THR A 76 12.13 -5.77 -15.39
N GLY A 77 11.30 -6.60 -16.03
CA GLY A 77 11.71 -7.80 -16.76
C GLY A 77 12.26 -8.91 -15.85
N LEU A 78 12.00 -8.83 -14.54
CA LEU A 78 12.51 -9.77 -13.54
C LEU A 78 11.41 -10.68 -13.02
N SER A 79 11.78 -11.89 -12.58
CA SER A 79 10.85 -12.82 -11.96
C SER A 79 10.41 -12.35 -10.55
N LEU A 80 9.24 -12.82 -10.10
CA LEU A 80 8.72 -12.60 -8.75
C LEU A 80 9.75 -13.01 -7.70
N SER A 81 10.35 -14.19 -7.83
CA SER A 81 11.37 -14.68 -6.88
C SER A 81 12.62 -13.79 -6.84
N THR A 82 12.98 -13.15 -7.96
CA THR A 82 14.07 -12.18 -7.98
C THR A 82 13.69 -10.90 -7.22
N HIS A 83 12.45 -10.42 -7.37
CA HIS A 83 11.94 -9.29 -6.58
C HIS A 83 11.95 -9.60 -5.08
N GLN A 84 11.51 -10.79 -4.67
CA GLN A 84 11.56 -11.22 -3.27
C GLN A 84 13.00 -11.25 -2.74
N ARG A 85 13.92 -11.90 -3.44
CA ARG A 85 15.34 -11.92 -3.03
C ARG A 85 15.93 -10.52 -2.91
N ARG A 86 15.65 -9.63 -3.85
CA ARG A 86 16.12 -8.24 -3.79
C ARG A 86 15.52 -7.47 -2.63
N THR A 87 14.25 -7.67 -2.33
CA THR A 87 13.58 -7.06 -1.17
C THR A 87 14.27 -7.47 0.13
N VAL A 88 14.52 -8.77 0.31
CA VAL A 88 15.19 -9.30 1.50
C VAL A 88 16.63 -8.77 1.58
N THR A 89 17.39 -8.86 0.48
CA THR A 89 18.78 -8.37 0.44
C THR A 89 18.88 -6.87 0.75
N ASP A 90 17.97 -6.05 0.20
CA ASP A 90 17.96 -4.61 0.46
C ASP A 90 17.61 -4.30 1.94
N TYR A 91 16.68 -5.04 2.54
CA TYR A 91 16.37 -4.90 3.96
C TYR A 91 17.59 -5.24 4.85
N LEU A 92 18.24 -6.38 4.60
CA LEU A 92 19.42 -6.80 5.36
C LEU A 92 20.54 -5.75 5.23
N ARG A 93 20.82 -5.32 4.00
CA ARG A 93 21.82 -4.27 3.75
C ARG A 93 21.51 -2.96 4.46
N LEU A 94 20.23 -2.54 4.53
CA LEU A 94 19.85 -1.33 5.24
C LEU A 94 20.03 -1.48 6.75
N ARG A 95 19.75 -2.66 7.30
CA ARG A 95 20.02 -2.96 8.71
C ARG A 95 21.51 -2.93 9.04
N ASP A 96 22.36 -3.44 8.14
CA ASP A 96 23.81 -3.41 8.33
C ASP A 96 24.35 -1.97 8.25
N LEU A 97 23.87 -1.17 7.29
CA LEU A 97 24.31 0.21 7.10
C LEU A 97 23.81 1.16 8.20
N ALA A 98 22.67 0.88 8.78
CA ALA A 98 22.02 1.76 9.75
C ALA A 98 21.18 0.95 10.77
N PRO A 99 21.83 0.18 11.66
CA PRO A 99 21.16 -0.68 12.63
C PRO A 99 20.29 0.09 13.64
N ASP A 100 20.55 1.36 13.82
CA ASP A 100 19.82 2.29 14.68
C ASP A 100 18.54 2.84 14.04
N LEU A 101 18.34 2.67 12.72
CA LEU A 101 17.13 3.13 12.05
C LEU A 101 16.04 2.04 12.05
N PRO A 102 14.77 2.42 12.25
CA PRO A 102 13.67 1.48 12.42
C PRO A 102 13.16 0.94 11.09
N PHE A 103 14.01 0.27 10.30
CA PHE A 103 13.59 -0.40 9.07
C PHE A 103 12.76 -1.64 9.41
N ILE A 104 11.59 -1.79 8.77
CA ILE A 104 10.76 -2.98 8.87
C ILE A 104 10.98 -3.91 7.66
N PRO A 105 10.88 -5.24 7.80
CA PRO A 105 10.84 -6.14 6.65
C PRO A 105 9.52 -5.98 5.90
N VAL A 106 9.55 -6.21 4.58
CA VAL A 106 8.34 -6.17 3.73
C VAL A 106 8.22 -7.48 2.97
N LEU A 107 7.08 -8.16 3.13
CA LEU A 107 6.73 -9.35 2.39
C LEU A 107 6.11 -8.97 1.05
N GLN A 108 6.58 -9.61 -0.02
CA GLN A 108 6.12 -9.38 -1.39
C GLN A 108 5.67 -10.71 -2.01
N GLY A 109 4.52 -10.71 -2.68
CA GLY A 109 3.96 -11.89 -3.32
C GLY A 109 2.68 -11.61 -4.08
N GLN A 110 2.18 -12.61 -4.80
CA GLN A 110 0.88 -12.60 -5.45
C GLN A 110 -0.06 -13.64 -4.83
N SER A 111 0.42 -14.85 -4.59
CA SER A 111 -0.30 -15.94 -3.95
C SER A 111 0.13 -16.12 -2.49
N LEU A 112 -0.66 -16.85 -1.71
CA LEU A 112 -0.29 -17.24 -0.34
C LEU A 112 1.08 -17.94 -0.28
N THR A 113 1.34 -18.83 -1.23
CA THR A 113 2.63 -19.53 -1.34
C THR A 113 3.78 -18.56 -1.57
N ASP A 114 3.60 -17.51 -2.36
CA ASP A 114 4.65 -16.50 -2.57
C ASP A 114 4.97 -15.74 -1.28
N TYR A 115 3.95 -15.37 -0.50
CA TYR A 115 4.17 -14.68 0.77
C TYR A 115 4.86 -15.56 1.79
N HIS A 116 4.51 -16.86 1.88
CA HIS A 116 5.23 -17.81 2.70
C HIS A 116 6.69 -17.94 2.24
N HIS A 117 6.93 -18.10 0.95
CA HIS A 117 8.28 -18.16 0.39
C HIS A 117 9.09 -16.90 0.73
N CYS A 118 8.49 -15.72 0.63
CA CYS A 118 9.15 -14.46 1.00
C CYS A 118 9.50 -14.41 2.49
N ALA A 119 8.59 -14.86 3.37
CA ALA A 119 8.84 -14.96 4.80
C ALA A 119 9.99 -15.93 5.11
N ASP A 120 9.96 -17.12 4.49
CA ASP A 120 11.03 -18.13 4.65
C ASP A 120 12.38 -17.60 4.14
N LEU A 121 12.41 -16.71 3.15
CA LEU A 121 13.66 -16.02 2.74
C LEU A 121 14.23 -15.18 3.87
N TYR A 122 13.42 -14.39 4.57
CA TYR A 122 13.85 -13.62 5.73
C TYR A 122 14.37 -14.53 6.84
N GLU A 123 13.62 -15.57 7.19
CA GLU A 123 13.95 -16.50 8.26
C GLU A 123 15.25 -17.26 7.98
N ARG A 124 15.50 -17.69 6.74
CA ARG A 124 16.78 -18.28 6.33
C ARG A 124 17.98 -17.35 6.49
N HIS A 125 17.76 -16.05 6.49
CA HIS A 125 18.79 -15.05 6.77
C HIS A 125 18.81 -14.59 8.24
N GLY A 126 18.18 -15.36 9.15
CA GLY A 126 18.20 -15.13 10.59
C GLY A 126 17.30 -13.97 11.05
N VAL A 127 16.32 -13.56 10.24
CA VAL A 127 15.33 -12.56 10.63
C VAL A 127 14.10 -13.27 11.17
N ASP A 128 13.92 -13.27 12.48
CA ASP A 128 12.71 -13.79 13.13
C ASP A 128 11.58 -12.74 13.02
N LEU A 129 10.69 -12.95 12.03
CA LEU A 129 9.61 -12.02 11.72
C LEU A 129 8.57 -11.91 12.85
N ALA A 130 8.38 -12.96 13.64
CA ALA A 130 7.40 -12.99 14.71
C ALA A 130 7.83 -12.14 15.92
N THR A 131 9.13 -11.93 16.11
CA THR A 131 9.66 -11.07 17.20
C THR A 131 9.72 -9.59 16.84
N LEU A 132 9.55 -9.25 15.55
CA LEU A 132 9.64 -7.86 15.12
C LEU A 132 8.38 -7.06 15.46
N PRO A 133 8.53 -5.76 15.75
CA PRO A 133 7.39 -4.90 16.10
C PRO A 133 6.40 -4.74 14.95
N LEU A 134 6.85 -4.86 13.71
CA LEU A 134 6.01 -4.70 12.53
C LEU A 134 6.63 -5.38 11.31
N VAL A 135 5.77 -5.98 10.47
CA VAL A 135 6.10 -6.59 9.17
C VAL A 135 5.17 -6.00 8.11
N GLY A 136 5.73 -5.44 7.05
CA GLY A 136 4.95 -4.90 5.95
C GLY A 136 4.43 -5.99 5.00
N VAL A 137 3.21 -5.82 4.49
CA VAL A 137 2.63 -6.66 3.42
C VAL A 137 2.41 -5.78 2.20
N GLY A 138 3.27 -5.92 1.19
CA GLY A 138 3.21 -5.18 -0.07
C GLY A 138 2.42 -5.90 -1.15
N SER A 139 2.25 -5.26 -2.31
CA SER A 139 1.58 -5.79 -3.51
C SER A 139 0.12 -6.25 -3.31
N VAL A 140 -0.57 -5.73 -2.30
CA VAL A 140 -1.99 -6.03 -1.99
C VAL A 140 -2.95 -4.91 -2.38
N CYS A 141 -2.47 -3.70 -2.57
CA CYS A 141 -3.27 -2.47 -2.71
C CYS A 141 -4.40 -2.57 -3.75
N ARG A 142 -4.15 -3.15 -4.93
CA ARG A 142 -5.14 -3.24 -6.03
C ARG A 142 -6.17 -4.34 -5.84
N ARG A 143 -5.87 -5.36 -5.05
CA ARG A 143 -6.71 -6.54 -4.80
C ARG A 143 -7.09 -6.70 -3.31
N GLN A 144 -6.89 -5.68 -2.51
CA GLN A 144 -7.05 -5.68 -1.06
C GLN A 144 -8.46 -6.11 -0.57
N HIS A 145 -9.48 -6.07 -1.44
CA HIS A 145 -10.87 -6.45 -1.14
C HIS A 145 -11.17 -7.93 -1.45
N THR A 146 -10.21 -8.71 -1.92
CA THR A 146 -10.42 -10.11 -2.31
C THR A 146 -10.28 -11.06 -1.13
N ALA A 147 -10.99 -12.19 -1.18
CA ALA A 147 -10.86 -13.28 -0.21
C ALA A 147 -9.43 -13.88 -0.21
N GLU A 148 -8.72 -13.82 -1.35
CA GLU A 148 -7.34 -14.26 -1.44
C GLU A 148 -6.41 -13.41 -0.55
N VAL A 149 -6.54 -12.08 -0.60
CA VAL A 149 -5.73 -11.20 0.26
C VAL A 149 -6.12 -11.37 1.74
N GLU A 150 -7.40 -11.54 2.04
CA GLU A 150 -7.84 -11.88 3.39
C GLU A 150 -7.17 -13.17 3.90
N ALA A 151 -7.18 -14.25 3.10
CA ALA A 151 -6.52 -15.51 3.45
C ALA A 151 -5.01 -15.33 3.66
N ILE A 152 -4.33 -14.53 2.82
CA ILE A 152 -2.91 -14.20 2.97
C ILE A 152 -2.67 -13.49 4.30
N VAL A 153 -3.41 -12.43 4.60
CA VAL A 153 -3.23 -11.63 5.82
C VAL A 153 -3.47 -12.49 7.06
N ARG A 154 -4.56 -13.25 7.10
CA ARG A 154 -4.88 -14.13 8.24
C ARG A 154 -3.84 -15.24 8.43
N ALA A 155 -3.34 -15.84 7.35
CA ALA A 155 -2.28 -16.85 7.43
C ALA A 155 -0.96 -16.27 7.96
N LEU A 156 -0.57 -15.08 7.55
CA LEU A 156 0.63 -14.40 8.05
C LEU A 156 0.48 -14.00 9.53
N THR A 157 -0.71 -13.52 9.92
CA THR A 157 -1.01 -13.22 11.33
C THR A 157 -0.97 -14.50 12.18
N ALA A 158 -1.46 -15.64 11.66
CA ALA A 158 -1.38 -16.93 12.35
C ALA A 158 0.07 -17.43 12.57
N ARG A 159 1.04 -16.93 11.77
CA ARG A 159 2.49 -17.12 12.04
C ARG A 159 3.03 -16.20 13.14
N GLY A 160 2.19 -15.40 13.79
CA GLY A 160 2.58 -14.47 14.85
C GLY A 160 3.09 -13.12 14.34
N TYR A 161 2.96 -12.82 13.04
CA TYR A 161 3.45 -11.55 12.49
C TYR A 161 2.52 -10.39 12.80
N ARG A 162 3.08 -9.26 13.20
CA ARG A 162 2.39 -8.00 13.44
C ARG A 162 2.38 -7.18 12.14
N LEU A 163 1.24 -7.12 11.45
CA LEU A 163 1.21 -6.69 10.06
C LEU A 163 0.85 -5.22 9.86
N HIS A 164 1.57 -4.57 8.94
CA HIS A 164 1.15 -3.35 8.23
C HIS A 164 0.82 -3.69 6.78
N THR A 165 -0.40 -3.43 6.33
CA THR A 165 -0.81 -3.67 4.94
C THR A 165 -0.73 -2.40 4.11
N PHE A 166 0.21 -2.35 3.14
CA PHE A 166 0.37 -1.18 2.28
C PHE A 166 -0.82 -0.98 1.34
N GLY A 167 -1.46 0.19 1.47
CA GLY A 167 -2.53 0.61 0.59
C GLY A 167 -3.87 -0.14 0.77
N ALA A 168 -4.10 -0.83 1.89
CA ALA A 168 -5.41 -1.40 2.16
C ALA A 168 -6.44 -0.27 2.42
N LYS A 169 -7.62 -0.44 1.82
CA LYS A 169 -8.72 0.53 1.85
C LYS A 169 -9.87 -0.06 2.65
N ILE A 170 -10.96 0.70 2.76
CA ILE A 170 -12.14 0.32 3.56
C ILE A 170 -12.58 -1.14 3.30
N LEU A 171 -12.71 -1.56 2.05
CA LEU A 171 -13.17 -2.93 1.72
C LEU A 171 -12.21 -4.04 2.19
N GLY A 172 -10.92 -3.78 2.27
CA GLY A 172 -9.95 -4.70 2.85
C GLY A 172 -10.00 -4.67 4.37
N LEU A 173 -10.10 -3.47 4.95
CA LEU A 173 -10.21 -3.29 6.39
C LEU A 173 -11.48 -3.95 6.95
N ASP A 174 -12.60 -3.92 6.21
CA ASP A 174 -13.83 -4.64 6.59
C ASP A 174 -13.62 -6.18 6.67
N ARG A 175 -12.64 -6.74 5.93
CA ARG A 175 -12.38 -8.19 5.88
C ARG A 175 -11.37 -8.67 6.90
N TYR A 176 -10.30 -7.92 7.10
CA TYR A 176 -9.15 -8.34 7.91
C TYR A 176 -8.56 -7.23 8.77
N GLY A 177 -9.27 -6.11 8.93
CA GLY A 177 -8.83 -5.00 9.78
C GLY A 177 -8.63 -5.40 11.24
N ASP A 178 -9.37 -6.40 11.69
CA ASP A 178 -9.28 -7.02 13.03
C ASP A 178 -7.95 -7.76 13.29
N THR A 179 -7.21 -8.13 12.24
CA THR A 179 -5.98 -8.95 12.34
C THR A 179 -4.70 -8.17 12.09
N ILE A 180 -4.77 -6.93 11.63
CA ILE A 180 -3.59 -6.12 11.31
C ILE A 180 -3.36 -5.01 12.34
N ILE A 181 -2.10 -4.62 12.51
CA ILE A 181 -1.72 -3.52 13.42
C ILE A 181 -2.01 -2.17 12.79
N SER A 182 -1.78 -2.03 11.48
CA SER A 182 -1.97 -0.76 10.79
C SER A 182 -2.09 -0.92 9.27
N SER A 183 -2.59 0.13 8.63
CA SER A 183 -2.65 0.27 7.18
C SER A 183 -2.53 1.73 6.79
N ASP A 184 -2.21 1.98 5.52
CA ASP A 184 -2.26 3.31 4.90
C ASP A 184 -3.24 3.33 3.72
N SER A 185 -3.66 4.52 3.34
CA SER A 185 -4.47 4.67 2.13
C SER A 185 -4.43 6.09 1.57
N MET A 186 -4.31 6.18 0.25
CA MET A 186 -4.49 7.41 -0.53
C MET A 186 -5.90 7.59 -1.09
N SER A 187 -6.86 6.74 -0.70
CA SER A 187 -8.24 6.77 -1.21
C SER A 187 -8.90 8.14 -1.02
N TRP A 188 -8.67 8.77 0.14
CA TRP A 188 -9.22 10.10 0.41
C TRP A 188 -8.76 11.14 -0.62
N SER A 189 -7.48 11.17 -0.94
CA SER A 189 -6.92 12.11 -1.91
C SER A 189 -7.36 11.81 -3.34
N PHE A 190 -7.44 10.51 -3.70
CA PHE A 190 -7.93 10.09 -5.01
C PHE A 190 -9.39 10.48 -5.20
N SER A 191 -10.26 10.15 -4.24
CA SER A 191 -11.69 10.49 -4.27
C SER A 191 -11.91 12.00 -4.21
N GLY A 192 -11.10 12.70 -3.42
CA GLY A 192 -11.17 14.16 -3.30
C GLY A 192 -10.90 14.93 -4.58
N ARG A 193 -10.33 14.30 -5.63
CA ARG A 193 -10.18 14.92 -6.96
C ARG A 193 -11.51 15.21 -7.63
N PHE A 194 -12.54 14.45 -7.29
CA PHE A 194 -13.88 14.52 -7.85
C PHE A 194 -14.86 15.30 -6.95
N VAL A 195 -14.37 15.85 -5.85
CA VAL A 195 -15.14 16.68 -4.92
C VAL A 195 -14.71 18.13 -5.09
N PRO A 196 -15.65 19.06 -5.34
CA PRO A 196 -15.35 20.49 -5.38
C PRO A 196 -14.64 20.95 -4.12
N GLY A 197 -13.71 21.89 -4.24
CA GLY A 197 -12.96 22.41 -3.10
C GLY A 197 -13.85 23.13 -2.08
N CYS A 198 -13.55 22.94 -0.80
CA CYS A 198 -14.27 23.56 0.33
C CYS A 198 -14.01 25.06 0.49
N SER A 199 -13.12 25.63 -0.32
CA SER A 199 -12.82 27.05 -0.32
C SER A 199 -12.36 27.53 -1.70
N PRO A 200 -12.40 28.83 -2.00
CA PRO A 200 -11.94 29.40 -3.28
C PRO A 200 -10.47 29.08 -3.61
N THR A 201 -9.65 28.77 -2.58
CA THR A 201 -8.24 28.42 -2.75
C THR A 201 -8.02 26.94 -3.07
N HIS A 202 -9.05 26.10 -2.98
CA HIS A 202 -9.02 24.66 -3.24
C HIS A 202 -9.78 24.35 -4.53
N ARG A 203 -9.06 23.93 -5.56
CA ARG A 203 -9.70 23.46 -6.79
C ARG A 203 -10.52 22.18 -6.57
N SER A 204 -10.06 21.33 -5.66
CA SER A 204 -10.72 20.08 -5.27
C SER A 204 -10.24 19.66 -3.88
N GLU A 205 -10.93 18.71 -3.26
CA GLU A 205 -10.58 18.19 -1.92
C GLU A 205 -9.36 17.25 -1.90
N SER A 206 -8.71 16.97 -3.02
CA SER A 206 -7.60 16.01 -3.14
C SER A 206 -6.40 16.28 -2.22
N ASN A 207 -6.23 17.51 -1.76
CA ASN A 207 -5.17 17.90 -0.84
C ASN A 207 -5.71 18.66 0.40
N CYS A 208 -7.01 18.59 0.63
CA CYS A 208 -7.64 19.27 1.76
C CYS A 208 -7.43 18.49 3.05
N ARG A 209 -6.85 19.15 4.06
CA ARG A 209 -6.65 18.56 5.40
C ARG A 209 -7.99 18.21 6.06
N GLY A 210 -8.97 19.10 5.97
CA GLY A 210 -10.30 18.88 6.54
C GLY A 210 -10.97 17.64 5.97
N PHE A 211 -10.91 17.49 4.64
CA PHE A 211 -11.42 16.30 3.94
C PHE A 211 -10.68 15.02 4.36
N ALA A 212 -9.35 15.07 4.45
CA ALA A 212 -8.54 13.94 4.93
C ALA A 212 -8.92 13.51 6.34
N LEU A 213 -9.08 14.45 7.27
CA LEU A 213 -9.46 14.17 8.65
C LEU A 213 -10.89 13.62 8.76
N SER A 214 -11.84 14.17 7.98
CA SER A 214 -13.21 13.66 7.93
C SER A 214 -13.27 12.25 7.37
N TRP A 215 -12.47 11.97 6.33
CA TRP A 215 -12.34 10.62 5.78
C TRP A 215 -11.76 9.65 6.81
N TYR A 216 -10.69 10.03 7.49
CA TYR A 216 -10.05 9.23 8.54
C TYR A 216 -11.04 8.87 9.67
N ARG A 217 -11.80 9.86 10.18
CA ARG A 217 -12.82 9.63 11.21
C ARG A 217 -13.88 8.62 10.76
N ARG A 218 -14.36 8.71 9.51
CA ARG A 218 -15.35 7.74 8.98
C ARG A 218 -14.79 6.33 8.90
N VAL A 219 -13.51 6.18 8.54
CA VAL A 219 -12.85 4.86 8.48
C VAL A 219 -12.68 4.26 9.85
N THR A 220 -12.20 5.03 10.83
CA THR A 220 -11.99 4.55 12.21
C THR A 220 -13.31 4.20 12.88
N GLN A 221 -14.33 5.06 12.77
CA GLN A 221 -15.66 4.75 13.29
C GLN A 221 -16.24 3.44 12.73
N ARG A 222 -16.02 3.17 11.44
CA ARG A 222 -16.49 1.93 10.82
C ARG A 222 -15.77 0.69 11.37
N LEU A 223 -14.49 0.79 11.66
CA LEU A 223 -13.72 -0.30 12.26
C LEU A 223 -14.12 -0.56 13.71
N ASP A 224 -14.41 0.49 14.48
CA ASP A 224 -14.86 0.39 15.88
C ASP A 224 -16.26 -0.27 16.00
N PHE A 225 -17.10 -0.17 14.95
CA PHE A 225 -18.41 -0.79 14.89
C PHE A 225 -18.42 -2.23 14.36
N SER A 226 -17.29 -2.81 13.95
CA SER A 226 -17.24 -4.23 13.63
C SER A 226 -17.36 -5.02 14.93
N PRO A 227 -18.45 -5.79 15.16
CA PRO A 227 -18.60 -6.54 16.39
C PRO A 227 -17.48 -7.57 16.46
N HIS A 228 -16.64 -7.46 17.48
CA HIS A 228 -15.84 -8.59 17.92
C HIS A 228 -16.85 -9.69 18.31
N THR A 229 -17.00 -10.71 17.50
CA THR A 229 -17.68 -11.93 17.91
C THR A 229 -16.78 -12.62 18.94
N ASP A 230 -16.95 -12.23 20.19
CA ASP A 230 -16.48 -13.01 21.33
C ASP A 230 -17.19 -14.36 21.27
N THR A 231 -16.55 -15.35 20.66
CA THR A 231 -16.92 -16.76 20.75
C THR A 231 -16.46 -17.32 22.09
N THR A 232 -17.03 -16.83 23.15
CA THR A 232 -17.11 -17.53 24.44
C THR A 232 -18.53 -18.02 24.64
N SER A 233 -18.93 -19.03 23.87
CA SER A 233 -20.15 -19.80 24.17
C SER A 233 -19.78 -20.88 25.17
N THR A 234 -20.03 -20.59 26.42
CA THR A 234 -20.20 -21.58 27.47
C THR A 234 -21.37 -22.47 27.07
N SER A 235 -21.08 -23.73 26.76
CA SER A 235 -22.10 -24.74 26.53
C SER A 235 -22.86 -25.01 27.82
N THR A 236 -24.13 -24.64 27.85
CA THR A 236 -25.10 -25.22 28.78
C THR A 236 -26.17 -25.88 27.95
N VAL A 237 -26.17 -27.19 27.95
CA VAL A 237 -27.22 -28.05 27.37
C VAL A 237 -28.38 -28.03 28.32
N PRO A 238 -29.65 -27.89 27.85
CA PRO A 238 -30.79 -28.53 28.41
C PRO A 238 -31.30 -29.62 27.47
N GLN A 239 -31.46 -30.81 28.09
CA GLN A 239 -32.13 -31.99 27.51
C GLN A 239 -33.63 -31.83 27.36
N ALA A 240 -34.17 -32.53 26.34
CA ALA A 240 -35.47 -33.18 26.17
C ALA A 240 -36.69 -32.24 25.92
N GLU A 241 -37.47 -32.44 24.86
CA GLU A 241 -38.46 -33.49 24.78
C GLU A 241 -38.97 -33.71 23.35
N ARG A 242 -39.48 -34.93 23.16
CA ARG A 242 -39.93 -35.57 21.91
C ARG A 242 -41.26 -35.04 21.42
N SER A 243 -41.49 -35.05 20.13
CA SER A 243 -42.55 -35.82 19.43
C SER A 243 -42.72 -35.32 17.98
N GLY A 244 -42.70 -36.27 17.05
CA GLY A 244 -42.90 -36.14 15.60
C GLY A 244 -44.43 -36.10 15.24
N PRO A 245 -44.91 -36.49 14.02
CA PRO A 245 -44.19 -36.74 12.76
C PRO A 245 -44.93 -36.15 11.52
N CYS A 246 -44.26 -36.26 10.33
CA CYS A 246 -44.85 -36.57 9.02
C CYS A 246 -45.65 -35.55 8.24
N SER A 247 -45.22 -35.18 7.04
CA SER A 247 -45.93 -35.44 5.77
C SER A 247 -45.20 -34.87 4.54
N THR A 248 -44.73 -35.74 3.75
CA THR A 248 -44.77 -35.96 2.28
C THR A 248 -45.34 -34.85 1.38
N ALA A 249 -44.64 -34.50 0.31
CA ALA A 249 -44.97 -34.69 -1.09
C ALA A 249 -44.32 -33.62 -1.99
N LYS A 250 -43.61 -34.03 -2.91
CA LYS A 250 -43.69 -34.35 -4.37
C LYS A 250 -42.87 -33.38 -5.24
N HIS A 251 -41.89 -33.95 -5.89
CA HIS A 251 -41.42 -33.58 -7.23
C HIS A 251 -42.49 -33.96 -8.28
N PRO A 252 -42.50 -33.44 -9.50
CA PRO A 252 -41.46 -33.64 -10.52
C PRO A 252 -41.45 -32.54 -11.65
N PRO A 253 -41.01 -32.87 -12.87
CA PRO A 253 -39.69 -32.57 -13.44
C PRO A 253 -39.76 -31.88 -14.82
N GLY A 254 -38.61 -31.63 -15.41
CA GLY A 254 -38.52 -31.50 -16.87
C GLY A 254 -38.12 -30.13 -17.40
N GLY A 255 -37.01 -30.08 -18.08
CA GLY A 255 -36.86 -29.96 -19.47
C GLY A 255 -35.65 -29.11 -19.88
N SER A 256 -34.60 -29.74 -20.31
CA SER A 256 -33.66 -29.14 -21.27
C SER A 256 -34.30 -29.08 -22.65
N PRO A 257 -33.90 -28.17 -23.55
CA PRO A 257 -32.84 -28.54 -24.46
C PRO A 257 -31.85 -27.46 -24.90
N ALA A 258 -30.75 -27.94 -25.39
CA ALA A 258 -29.62 -27.27 -26.02
C ALA A 258 -29.96 -26.57 -27.36
N ARG A 259 -29.20 -25.54 -27.70
CA ARG A 259 -28.61 -25.26 -29.05
C ARG A 259 -27.58 -24.13 -28.90
N ALA A 260 -26.34 -24.43 -29.16
CA ALA A 260 -25.63 -24.27 -30.42
C ALA A 260 -25.27 -22.82 -30.80
N GLY A 261 -24.01 -22.47 -30.64
CA GLY A 261 -23.10 -22.02 -31.69
C GLY A 261 -23.16 -20.56 -32.10
N SER A 262 -22.14 -19.81 -31.77
CA SER A 262 -21.47 -18.96 -32.78
C SER A 262 -20.15 -18.40 -32.20
N ALA A 263 -19.10 -18.51 -33.02
CA ALA A 263 -17.74 -18.08 -32.72
C ALA A 263 -17.59 -16.55 -32.65
N PRO A 264 -16.62 -16.03 -31.91
CA PRO A 264 -16.36 -14.61 -31.88
C PRO A 264 -15.47 -14.17 -33.05
N ALA A 265 -15.86 -13.02 -33.63
CA ALA A 265 -15.14 -12.33 -34.69
C ALA A 265 -13.83 -11.71 -34.18
N THR A 266 -12.81 -11.83 -35.00
CA THR A 266 -11.47 -11.23 -34.82
C THR A 266 -11.53 -9.70 -34.97
N PRO A 267 -10.90 -8.91 -34.07
CA PRO A 267 -10.79 -7.47 -34.27
C PRO A 267 -9.68 -7.10 -35.27
N PRO A 268 -9.81 -5.95 -35.97
CA PRO A 268 -8.85 -5.51 -36.99
C PRO A 268 -7.57 -4.96 -36.39
N ARG A 269 -6.45 -5.15 -37.10
CA ARG A 269 -5.12 -4.62 -36.75
C ARG A 269 -5.09 -3.09 -36.79
N PRO A 270 -4.41 -2.41 -35.83
CA PRO A 270 -4.17 -0.98 -35.92
C PRO A 270 -3.08 -0.64 -36.92
N GLY A 271 -3.35 0.38 -37.74
CA GLY A 271 -2.46 0.90 -38.77
C GLY A 271 -1.21 1.57 -38.20
N ARG A 272 -0.10 1.44 -38.92
CA ARG A 272 1.17 2.14 -38.68
C ARG A 272 0.99 3.64 -38.83
N LEU A 273 1.29 4.40 -37.77
CA LEU A 273 1.46 5.85 -37.84
C LEU A 273 2.96 6.18 -37.99
N SER A 274 3.27 6.95 -39.01
CA SER A 274 4.59 7.49 -39.32
C SER A 274 5.06 8.50 -38.26
N PRO A 275 6.37 8.66 -38.00
CA PRO A 275 6.87 9.54 -36.95
C PRO A 275 6.84 11.02 -37.38
N ALA A 276 6.19 11.85 -36.56
CA ALA A 276 6.18 13.31 -36.70
C ALA A 276 7.54 13.90 -36.31
N LYS A 277 8.06 14.76 -37.17
CA LYS A 277 9.30 15.52 -37.01
C LYS A 277 9.23 16.45 -35.77
N ARG A 278 10.16 16.30 -34.83
CA ARG A 278 10.34 17.17 -33.68
C ARG A 278 10.93 18.53 -34.10
N ARG A 279 10.27 19.63 -33.67
CA ARG A 279 10.84 20.99 -33.74
C ARG A 279 11.81 21.21 -32.59
N PRO A 280 12.93 21.93 -32.82
CA PRO A 280 13.87 22.27 -31.76
C PRO A 280 13.30 23.37 -30.83
N PRO A 281 13.74 23.41 -29.55
CA PRO A 281 13.28 24.41 -28.59
C PRO A 281 13.92 25.79 -28.83
N PRO A 282 13.24 26.90 -28.47
CA PRO A 282 13.78 28.24 -28.63
C PRO A 282 14.90 28.54 -27.64
N LYS A 283 15.92 29.27 -28.12
CA LYS A 283 17.08 29.75 -27.34
C LYS A 283 16.64 30.80 -26.32
N ARG A 284 17.04 30.60 -25.07
CA ARG A 284 16.84 31.58 -23.98
C ARG A 284 17.89 32.68 -24.05
N THR A 285 17.46 33.91 -24.07
CA THR A 285 18.27 35.12 -23.82
C THR A 285 18.37 35.38 -22.31
N PRO A 286 19.53 35.83 -21.78
CA PRO A 286 19.66 36.15 -20.37
C PRO A 286 19.09 37.54 -20.08
N THR A 287 18.12 37.62 -19.19
CA THR A 287 17.66 38.88 -18.59
C THR A 287 18.28 39.06 -17.22
N THR A 288 19.13 40.07 -17.09
CA THR A 288 19.61 40.62 -15.82
C THR A 288 18.43 41.28 -15.08
N GLY A 289 18.08 40.79 -13.90
CA GLY A 289 17.00 41.31 -13.08
C GLY A 289 17.35 41.29 -11.60
N ARG A 290 17.42 42.47 -11.03
CA ARG A 290 17.70 42.91 -9.66
C ARG A 290 17.13 41.98 -8.57
N ARG A 291 17.97 41.68 -7.58
CA ARG A 291 17.60 41.05 -6.29
C ARG A 291 16.73 42.04 -5.49
N HIS A 292 15.46 41.69 -5.29
CA HIS A 292 14.66 42.20 -4.18
C HIS A 292 14.59 41.14 -3.09
N HIS A 293 15.22 41.46 -1.98
CA HIS A 293 15.08 40.75 -0.72
C HIS A 293 13.62 40.92 -0.26
N ARG A 294 12.81 39.86 -0.35
CA ARG A 294 11.52 39.79 0.34
C ARG A 294 11.63 38.76 1.45
N ASP A 295 11.56 39.31 2.64
CA ASP A 295 11.31 38.61 3.88
C ASP A 295 10.10 37.68 3.74
N ARG A 296 10.29 36.37 3.87
CA ARG A 296 9.23 35.36 3.84
C ARG A 296 9.02 34.88 5.26
N THR A 297 8.22 35.62 6.01
CA THR A 297 7.51 35.15 7.19
C THR A 297 6.86 33.78 6.91
N GLN A 298 7.11 32.89 7.85
CA GLN A 298 6.72 31.49 7.88
C GLN A 298 5.23 31.29 7.55
N ARG A 299 4.93 30.63 6.43
CA ARG A 299 3.59 30.09 6.17
C ARG A 299 3.46 28.72 6.84
N PRO A 300 2.33 28.43 7.51
CA PRO A 300 2.09 27.14 8.13
C PRO A 300 2.01 26.04 7.06
N TRP A 301 2.64 24.93 7.35
CA TRP A 301 2.79 23.78 6.48
C TRP A 301 1.45 23.08 6.19
N THR A 302 1.08 22.97 4.93
CA THR A 302 0.07 22.01 4.49
C THR A 302 0.70 20.64 4.36
N LEU A 303 0.38 19.75 5.27
CA LEU A 303 0.76 18.34 5.23
C LEU A 303 0.07 17.69 4.02
N ARG A 304 0.84 17.33 3.00
CA ARG A 304 0.36 16.48 1.92
C ARG A 304 0.69 15.03 2.31
N CYS A 305 -0.33 14.27 2.76
CA CYS A 305 -0.20 12.83 2.90
C CYS A 305 -0.04 12.21 1.50
N CYS A 306 0.95 11.39 1.31
CA CYS A 306 0.97 10.42 0.19
C CYS A 306 0.31 9.14 0.62
#